data_494be120639be75613c8869daf54aca0
#
_entry.id   494be120639be75613c8869daf54aca0
#
_cell.length_a   1.000
_cell.length_b   1.000
_cell.length_c   1.000
_cell.angle_alpha   90.00
_cell.angle_beta   90.00
_cell.angle_gamma   90.00
#
_symmetry.space_group_name_H-M   'P 1'
#
loop_
_entity.id
_entity.type
_entity.pdbx_description
1 polymer ?
#
loop_
_entity_poly.entity_id
_entity_poly.type
_entity_poly.pdbx_seq_one_letter_code
_entity_poly.pdbx_strand_id
1 'polypeptide(L)'
;MSYTIRRFQPDDRDAMLAFARSLPEHDLLFLGRDLRRPRVIEAWQGAIVEGRIDSLIASDGGSLVGSAALVRDPLSWSAHVGEVRLLVAGDRRGAGLGRDLLEAIFAVAAAHGLAKLTAAMTTDQLGSIALFESLGFRAEAMLKDQVRGRDGVTHDLAILAHDVERTTQRNRASGVE
;
A
#
# COMPACT_ATOMS: atom_id res chain seq x y z
N MET A 1 15.26 9.91 12.75
CA MET A 1 14.20 9.02 13.29
C MET A 1 14.60 7.60 12.96
N SER A 2 14.55 6.69 13.93
CA SER A 2 14.99 5.30 13.72
C SER A 2 13.74 4.42 13.66
N TYR A 3 13.52 3.76 12.53
CA TYR A 3 12.50 2.73 12.37
C TYR A 3 13.11 1.53 11.67
N THR A 4 12.49 0.37 11.82
CA THR A 4 12.87 -0.85 11.12
C THR A 4 11.71 -1.30 10.25
N ILE A 5 12.01 -1.73 9.02
CA ILE A 5 11.03 -2.30 8.09
C ILE A 5 11.27 -3.80 8.02
N ARG A 6 10.22 -4.59 8.21
CA ARG A 6 10.27 -6.05 8.12
C ARG A 6 8.95 -6.63 7.62
N ARG A 7 8.97 -7.90 7.27
CA ARG A 7 7.74 -8.63 6.94
C ARG A 7 6.82 -8.72 8.16
N PHE A 8 5.52 -8.61 7.91
CA PHE A 8 4.47 -8.87 8.90
C PHE A 8 4.55 -10.33 9.35
N GLN A 9 4.41 -10.56 10.66
CA GLN A 9 4.37 -11.87 11.29
C GLN A 9 3.01 -12.08 11.97
N PRO A 10 2.58 -13.33 12.22
CA PRO A 10 1.29 -13.60 12.89
C PRO A 10 1.11 -12.86 14.22
N ASP A 11 2.20 -12.71 14.99
CA ASP A 11 2.20 -12.03 16.31
C ASP A 11 2.02 -10.50 16.20
N ASP A 12 2.13 -9.93 15.00
CA ASP A 12 1.89 -8.50 14.78
C ASP A 12 0.41 -8.12 14.68
N ARG A 13 -0.49 -9.10 14.76
CA ARG A 13 -1.94 -8.91 14.60
C ARG A 13 -2.49 -7.78 15.47
N ASP A 14 -2.23 -7.85 16.79
CA ASP A 14 -2.76 -6.89 17.74
C ASP A 14 -2.14 -5.51 17.57
N ALA A 15 -0.85 -5.45 17.24
CA ALA A 15 -0.15 -4.22 16.92
C ALA A 15 -0.70 -3.58 15.63
N MET A 16 -1.00 -4.38 14.60
CA MET A 16 -1.62 -3.90 13.36
C MET A 16 -3.04 -3.38 13.61
N LEU A 17 -3.82 -4.08 14.43
CA LEU A 17 -5.17 -3.62 14.80
C LEU A 17 -5.13 -2.29 15.57
N ALA A 18 -4.20 -2.17 16.53
CA ALA A 18 -3.99 -0.93 17.28
C ALA A 18 -3.56 0.22 16.35
N PHE A 19 -2.63 -0.05 15.43
CA PHE A 19 -2.18 0.91 14.42
C PHE A 19 -3.34 1.35 13.53
N ALA A 20 -4.12 0.43 12.97
CA ALA A 20 -5.27 0.77 12.12
C ALA A 20 -6.31 1.62 12.87
N ARG A 21 -6.51 1.36 14.17
CA ARG A 21 -7.43 2.14 15.02
C ARG A 21 -6.92 3.55 15.36
N SER A 22 -5.61 3.76 15.31
CA SER A 22 -5.00 5.09 15.53
C SER A 22 -5.10 5.99 14.31
N LEU A 23 -5.36 5.42 13.12
CA LEU A 23 -5.47 6.19 11.89
C LEU A 23 -6.87 6.80 11.73
N PRO A 24 -6.98 8.00 11.14
CA PRO A 24 -8.26 8.56 10.73
C PRO A 24 -8.99 7.59 9.79
N GLU A 25 -10.31 7.52 9.89
CA GLU A 25 -11.15 6.67 9.02
C GLU A 25 -10.89 6.94 7.54
N HIS A 26 -10.77 8.21 7.19
CA HIS A 26 -10.55 8.67 5.83
C HIS A 26 -9.29 8.04 5.20
N ASP A 27 -8.23 7.83 5.99
CA ASP A 27 -6.98 7.23 5.52
C ASP A 27 -7.12 5.74 5.16
N LEU A 28 -8.22 5.10 5.56
CA LEU A 28 -8.46 3.67 5.36
C LEU A 28 -9.50 3.37 4.26
N LEU A 29 -10.21 4.38 3.74
CA LEU A 29 -11.33 4.19 2.82
C LEU A 29 -10.92 3.47 1.53
N PHE A 30 -9.71 3.71 1.02
CA PHE A 30 -9.21 3.09 -0.21
C PHE A 30 -8.96 1.58 -0.07
N LEU A 31 -8.88 1.05 1.15
CA LEU A 31 -8.63 -0.38 1.39
C LEU A 31 -9.82 -1.27 1.01
N GLY A 32 -10.99 -0.69 0.80
CA GLY A 32 -12.22 -1.41 0.49
C GLY A 32 -12.78 -2.24 1.64
N ARG A 33 -12.06 -2.37 2.76
CA ARG A 33 -12.48 -3.04 4.00
C ARG A 33 -11.95 -2.28 5.21
N ASP A 34 -12.75 -2.20 6.27
CA ASP A 34 -12.39 -1.51 7.51
C ASP A 34 -11.36 -2.32 8.32
N LEU A 35 -10.09 -1.99 8.16
CA LEU A 35 -8.96 -2.65 8.81
C LEU A 35 -8.99 -2.56 10.35
N ARG A 36 -9.82 -1.66 10.94
CA ARG A 36 -10.03 -1.53 12.38
C ARG A 36 -10.87 -2.67 12.98
N ARG A 37 -11.37 -3.57 12.14
CA ARG A 37 -12.16 -4.73 12.56
C ARG A 37 -11.27 -5.98 12.68
N PRO A 38 -11.30 -6.70 13.81
CA PRO A 38 -10.47 -7.91 14.00
C PRO A 38 -10.63 -8.94 12.87
N ARG A 39 -11.85 -9.18 12.41
CA ARG A 39 -12.13 -10.12 11.31
C ARG A 39 -11.45 -9.74 9.99
N VAL A 40 -11.24 -8.43 9.75
CA VAL A 40 -10.55 -7.96 8.54
C VAL A 40 -9.05 -8.24 8.65
N ILE A 41 -8.46 -8.06 9.83
CA ILE A 41 -7.06 -8.43 10.09
C ILE A 41 -6.88 -9.96 9.98
N GLU A 42 -7.81 -10.76 10.48
CA GLU A 42 -7.78 -12.23 10.33
C GLU A 42 -7.80 -12.65 8.87
N ALA A 43 -8.70 -12.07 8.08
CA ALA A 43 -8.77 -12.33 6.64
C ALA A 43 -7.50 -11.90 5.91
N TRP A 44 -6.89 -10.80 6.33
CA TRP A 44 -5.60 -10.36 5.79
C TRP A 44 -4.47 -11.33 6.12
N GLN A 45 -4.36 -11.81 7.37
CA GLN A 45 -3.40 -12.85 7.75
C GLN A 45 -3.60 -14.12 6.91
N GLY A 46 -4.84 -14.56 6.72
CA GLY A 46 -5.15 -15.70 5.85
C GLY A 46 -4.65 -15.48 4.42
N ALA A 47 -4.85 -14.30 3.86
CA ALA A 47 -4.36 -13.95 2.53
C ALA A 47 -2.82 -13.91 2.43
N ILE A 48 -2.12 -13.54 3.52
CA ILE A 48 -0.66 -13.61 3.59
C ILE A 48 -0.19 -15.08 3.56
N VAL A 49 -0.81 -15.95 4.36
CA VAL A 49 -0.49 -17.39 4.40
C VAL A 49 -0.73 -18.04 3.03
N GLU A 50 -1.79 -17.64 2.34
CA GLU A 50 -2.12 -18.13 0.99
C GLU A 50 -1.24 -17.52 -0.12
N GLY A 51 -0.30 -16.63 0.21
CA GLY A 51 0.58 -15.97 -0.75
C GLY A 51 -0.12 -14.95 -1.66
N ARG A 52 -1.32 -14.49 -1.31
CA ARG A 52 -2.06 -13.45 -2.03
C ARG A 52 -1.72 -12.04 -1.59
N ILE A 53 -1.13 -11.89 -0.40
CA ILE A 53 -0.66 -10.61 0.12
C ILE A 53 0.77 -10.79 0.65
N ASP A 54 1.67 -9.93 0.20
CA ASP A 54 2.94 -9.66 0.89
C ASP A 54 2.76 -8.39 1.71
N SER A 55 3.09 -8.42 3.01
CA SER A 55 2.91 -7.29 3.90
C SER A 55 4.21 -6.95 4.63
N LEU A 56 4.57 -5.68 4.58
CA LEU A 56 5.68 -5.08 5.32
C LEU A 56 5.14 -4.14 6.37
N ILE A 57 5.81 -4.08 7.51
CA ILE A 57 5.51 -3.15 8.60
C ILE A 57 6.74 -2.36 8.98
N ALA A 58 6.53 -1.13 9.38
CA ALA A 58 7.55 -0.27 9.96
C ALA A 58 7.27 -0.07 11.44
N SER A 59 8.27 -0.27 12.28
CA SER A 59 8.19 -0.12 13.74
C SER A 59 9.24 0.85 14.25
N ASP A 60 8.85 1.72 15.18
CA ASP A 60 9.72 2.62 15.94
C ASP A 60 9.40 2.51 17.44
N GLY A 61 10.42 2.23 18.26
CA GLY A 61 10.23 2.04 19.70
C GLY A 61 9.21 0.96 20.08
N GLY A 62 9.05 -0.09 19.26
CA GLY A 62 8.09 -1.17 19.47
C GLY A 62 6.66 -0.88 19.02
N SER A 63 6.38 0.34 18.55
CA SER A 63 5.08 0.71 17.99
C SER A 63 5.08 0.65 16.46
N LEU A 64 3.99 0.18 15.85
CA LEU A 64 3.80 0.27 14.41
C LEU A 64 3.56 1.71 13.99
N VAL A 65 4.31 2.18 13.01
CA VAL A 65 4.23 3.54 12.47
C VAL A 65 3.92 3.58 10.97
N GLY A 66 3.92 2.43 10.31
CA GLY A 66 3.56 2.32 8.91
C GLY A 66 3.42 0.88 8.45
N SER A 67 2.77 0.70 7.31
CA SER A 67 2.61 -0.58 6.63
C SER A 67 2.53 -0.39 5.12
N ALA A 68 3.15 -1.29 4.37
CA ALA A 68 2.93 -1.44 2.94
C ALA A 68 2.52 -2.87 2.63
N ALA A 69 1.60 -3.04 1.69
CA ALA A 69 1.16 -4.34 1.25
C ALA A 69 1.11 -4.41 -0.28
N LEU A 70 1.43 -5.58 -0.80
CA LEU A 70 1.26 -5.95 -2.20
C LEU A 70 0.20 -7.03 -2.29
N VAL A 71 -0.93 -6.71 -2.89
CA VAL A 71 -2.05 -7.62 -3.10
C VAL A 71 -1.97 -8.19 -4.50
N ARG A 72 -2.03 -9.53 -4.62
CA ARG A 72 -1.92 -10.26 -5.88
C ARG A 72 -2.98 -11.34 -5.96
N ASP A 73 -3.36 -11.69 -7.17
CA ASP A 73 -4.13 -12.90 -7.44
C ASP A 73 -3.43 -13.71 -8.54
N PRO A 74 -2.58 -14.69 -8.17
CA PRO A 74 -1.81 -15.47 -9.12
C PRO A 74 -2.66 -16.39 -10.02
N LEU A 75 -3.93 -16.59 -9.69
CA LEU A 75 -4.87 -17.41 -10.47
C LEU A 75 -5.74 -16.56 -11.42
N SER A 76 -5.62 -15.24 -11.35
CA SER A 76 -6.37 -14.29 -12.17
C SER A 76 -5.74 -14.13 -13.56
N TRP A 77 -6.56 -13.73 -14.54
CA TRP A 77 -6.07 -13.20 -15.83
C TRP A 77 -5.18 -11.96 -15.66
N SER A 78 -5.25 -11.30 -14.50
CA SER A 78 -4.40 -10.15 -14.12
C SER A 78 -3.27 -10.56 -13.17
N ALA A 79 -2.78 -11.80 -13.24
CA ALA A 79 -1.70 -12.31 -12.38
C ALA A 79 -0.40 -11.50 -12.49
N HIS A 80 -0.21 -10.74 -13.57
CA HIS A 80 0.91 -9.82 -13.80
C HIS A 80 0.75 -8.46 -13.12
N VAL A 81 -0.39 -8.19 -12.47
CA VAL A 81 -0.72 -6.93 -11.81
C VAL A 81 -0.69 -7.11 -10.30
N GLY A 82 -0.09 -6.16 -9.58
CA GLY A 82 -0.15 -6.09 -8.12
C GLY A 82 -0.76 -4.76 -7.66
N GLU A 83 -1.60 -4.77 -6.63
CA GLU A 83 -2.09 -3.57 -5.97
C GLU A 83 -1.21 -3.24 -4.77
N VAL A 84 -0.64 -2.05 -4.76
CA VAL A 84 0.17 -1.51 -3.65
C VAL A 84 -0.73 -0.71 -2.71
N ARG A 85 -0.66 -1.02 -1.42
CA ARG A 85 -1.35 -0.31 -0.35
C ARG A 85 -0.34 0.23 0.63
N LEU A 86 -0.47 1.51 1.01
CA LEU A 86 0.43 2.20 1.93
C LEU A 86 -0.37 2.88 3.05
N LEU A 87 0.06 2.66 4.28
CA LEU A 87 -0.43 3.36 5.47
C LEU A 87 0.76 3.93 6.25
N VAL A 88 0.68 5.20 6.64
CA VAL A 88 1.70 5.88 7.45
C VAL A 88 1.01 6.67 8.56
N ALA A 89 1.47 6.52 9.80
CA ALA A 89 1.01 7.31 10.93
C ALA A 89 1.16 8.81 10.66
N GLY A 90 0.16 9.60 11.08
CA GLY A 90 0.09 11.02 10.74
C GLY A 90 1.32 11.82 11.16
N ASP A 91 1.86 11.52 12.36
CA ASP A 91 3.06 12.14 12.93
C ASP A 91 4.38 11.68 12.29
N ARG A 92 4.33 10.71 11.38
CA ARG A 92 5.49 10.16 10.64
C ARG A 92 5.49 10.52 9.17
N ARG A 93 4.51 11.29 8.71
CA ARG A 93 4.42 11.76 7.32
C ARG A 93 5.47 12.85 7.07
N GLY A 94 5.91 12.94 5.80
CA GLY A 94 6.91 13.93 5.39
C GLY A 94 8.35 13.63 5.83
N ALA A 95 8.58 12.51 6.56
CA ALA A 95 9.90 12.10 7.08
C ALA A 95 10.57 10.97 6.26
N GLY A 96 10.05 10.64 5.07
CA GLY A 96 10.62 9.62 4.19
C GLY A 96 10.08 8.20 4.38
N LEU A 97 9.42 7.89 5.51
CA LEU A 97 8.93 6.54 5.82
C LEU A 97 8.05 5.93 4.71
N GLY A 98 7.14 6.72 4.14
CA GLY A 98 6.27 6.24 3.07
C GLY A 98 7.05 5.84 1.82
N ARG A 99 8.10 6.58 1.47
CA ARG A 99 9.01 6.26 0.36
C ARG A 99 9.76 4.95 0.62
N ASP A 100 10.38 4.81 1.78
CA ASP A 100 11.15 3.62 2.13
C ASP A 100 10.28 2.36 2.14
N LEU A 101 9.03 2.45 2.64
CA LEU A 101 8.06 1.36 2.58
C LEU A 101 7.67 1.01 1.13
N LEU A 102 7.49 2.01 0.26
CA LEU A 102 7.16 1.77 -1.15
C LEU A 102 8.35 1.16 -1.90
N GLU A 103 9.56 1.63 -1.68
CA GLU A 103 10.77 1.06 -2.29
C GLU A 103 10.96 -0.40 -1.86
N ALA A 104 10.73 -0.71 -0.59
CA ALA A 104 10.79 -2.08 -0.08
C ALA A 104 9.72 -2.99 -0.70
N ILE A 105 8.47 -2.51 -0.85
CA ILE A 105 7.40 -3.32 -1.46
C ILE A 105 7.58 -3.46 -2.97
N PHE A 106 8.21 -2.50 -3.65
CA PHE A 106 8.58 -2.61 -5.07
C PHE A 106 9.61 -3.70 -5.31
N ALA A 107 10.58 -3.86 -4.39
CA ALA A 107 11.52 -4.98 -4.46
C ALA A 107 10.79 -6.33 -4.36
N VAL A 108 9.76 -6.43 -3.50
CA VAL A 108 8.91 -7.62 -3.42
C VAL A 108 8.13 -7.84 -4.72
N ALA A 109 7.56 -6.79 -5.30
CA ALA A 109 6.85 -6.87 -6.57
C ALA A 109 7.75 -7.33 -7.73
N ALA A 110 8.97 -6.81 -7.78
CA ALA A 110 9.98 -7.23 -8.77
C ALA A 110 10.37 -8.70 -8.61
N ALA A 111 10.52 -9.18 -7.37
CA ALA A 111 10.82 -10.60 -7.09
C ALA A 111 9.68 -11.54 -7.53
N HIS A 112 8.43 -11.05 -7.59
CA HIS A 112 7.30 -11.78 -8.15
C HIS A 112 7.16 -11.66 -9.68
N GLY A 113 8.01 -10.87 -10.34
CA GLY A 113 7.96 -10.66 -11.78
C GLY A 113 6.72 -9.92 -12.26
N LEU A 114 6.15 -9.03 -11.42
CA LEU A 114 4.97 -8.26 -11.81
C LEU A 114 5.32 -7.22 -12.88
N ALA A 115 4.47 -7.09 -13.88
CA ALA A 115 4.63 -6.14 -14.99
C ALA A 115 3.99 -4.78 -14.67
N LYS A 116 2.94 -4.76 -13.86
CA LYS A 116 2.18 -3.56 -13.54
C LYS A 116 1.86 -3.49 -12.05
N LEU A 117 1.99 -2.29 -11.48
CA LEU A 117 1.51 -1.99 -10.13
C LEU A 117 0.38 -0.98 -10.22
N THR A 118 -0.63 -1.15 -9.38
CA THR A 118 -1.71 -0.18 -9.19
C THR A 118 -1.76 0.29 -7.75
N ALA A 119 -2.32 1.45 -7.51
CA ALA A 119 -2.63 1.97 -6.19
C ALA A 119 -3.93 2.76 -6.25
N ALA A 120 -4.77 2.63 -5.23
CA ALA A 120 -5.99 3.40 -5.08
C ALA A 120 -5.87 4.36 -3.91
N MET A 121 -6.42 5.57 -4.04
CA MET A 121 -6.50 6.56 -2.97
C MET A 121 -7.65 7.52 -3.21
N THR A 122 -8.18 8.14 -2.17
CA THR A 122 -9.18 9.19 -2.38
C THR A 122 -8.54 10.40 -3.03
N THR A 123 -9.29 11.10 -3.89
CA THR A 123 -8.75 12.18 -4.75
C THR A 123 -8.23 13.39 -3.96
N ASP A 124 -8.59 13.52 -2.71
CA ASP A 124 -8.15 14.56 -1.78
C ASP A 124 -6.88 14.19 -0.98
N GLN A 125 -6.40 12.95 -1.08
CA GLN A 125 -5.12 12.51 -0.48
C GLN A 125 -3.92 12.99 -1.30
N LEU A 126 -3.78 14.30 -1.49
CA LEU A 126 -2.80 14.93 -2.39
C LEU A 126 -1.35 14.54 -2.06
N GLY A 127 -1.02 14.39 -0.77
CA GLY A 127 0.32 13.97 -0.34
C GLY A 127 0.66 12.53 -0.76
N SER A 128 -0.32 11.63 -0.69
CA SER A 128 -0.16 10.24 -1.16
C SER A 128 -0.03 10.20 -2.69
N ILE A 129 -0.88 10.94 -3.40
CA ILE A 129 -0.82 11.05 -4.87
C ILE A 129 0.57 11.54 -5.29
N ALA A 130 1.05 12.65 -4.72
CA ALA A 130 2.37 13.21 -5.04
C ALA A 130 3.52 12.22 -4.74
N LEU A 131 3.43 11.46 -3.65
CA LEU A 131 4.42 10.45 -3.31
C LEU A 131 4.47 9.35 -4.38
N PHE A 132 3.32 8.76 -4.74
CA PHE A 132 3.26 7.73 -5.76
C PHE A 132 3.69 8.25 -7.15
N GLU A 133 3.28 9.46 -7.53
CA GLU A 133 3.72 10.09 -8.77
C GLU A 133 5.24 10.31 -8.82
N SER A 134 5.86 10.68 -7.69
CA SER A 134 7.31 10.84 -7.58
C SER A 134 8.08 9.53 -7.82
N LEU A 135 7.41 8.37 -7.62
CA LEU A 135 7.93 7.03 -7.85
C LEU A 135 7.51 6.45 -9.21
N GLY A 136 6.94 7.27 -10.08
CA GLY A 136 6.65 6.90 -11.46
C GLY A 136 5.23 6.43 -11.73
N PHE A 137 4.34 6.41 -10.74
CA PHE A 137 2.92 6.16 -10.97
C PHE A 137 2.29 7.32 -11.75
N ARG A 138 1.23 7.01 -12.48
CA ARG A 138 0.42 7.99 -13.21
C ARG A 138 -1.05 7.66 -13.02
N ALA A 139 -1.88 8.70 -12.96
CA ALA A 139 -3.33 8.51 -12.91
C ALA A 139 -3.82 7.77 -14.15
N GLU A 140 -4.60 6.72 -13.96
CA GLU A 140 -5.14 5.86 -15.02
C GLU A 140 -6.67 5.91 -15.06
N ALA A 141 -7.30 6.04 -13.89
CA ALA A 141 -8.75 6.13 -13.78
C ALA A 141 -9.20 6.94 -12.55
N MET A 142 -10.43 7.42 -12.60
CA MET A 142 -11.15 7.97 -11.46
C MET A 142 -12.49 7.25 -11.33
N LEU A 143 -12.75 6.70 -10.17
CA LEU A 143 -13.99 6.01 -9.82
C LEU A 143 -14.83 6.95 -8.96
N LYS A 144 -15.91 7.48 -9.55
CA LYS A 144 -16.78 8.44 -8.88
C LYS A 144 -17.60 7.78 -7.78
N ASP A 145 -17.73 8.47 -6.62
CA ASP A 145 -18.54 8.03 -5.47
C ASP A 145 -18.25 6.58 -5.03
N GLN A 146 -17.00 6.13 -5.15
CA GLN A 146 -16.62 4.73 -5.03
C GLN A 146 -16.62 4.22 -3.60
N VAL A 147 -16.29 5.05 -2.63
CA VAL A 147 -16.22 4.68 -1.21
C VAL A 147 -17.08 5.62 -0.38
N ARG A 148 -17.58 5.13 0.76
CA ARG A 148 -18.43 5.91 1.66
C ARG A 148 -17.94 5.79 3.09
N GLY A 149 -17.69 6.92 3.73
CA GLY A 149 -17.38 7.01 5.16
C GLY A 149 -18.59 6.66 6.03
N ARG A 150 -18.37 6.46 7.32
CA ARG A 150 -19.46 6.22 8.30
C ARG A 150 -20.36 7.43 8.51
N ASP A 151 -19.86 8.62 8.18
CA ASP A 151 -20.60 9.89 8.14
C ASP A 151 -21.59 9.95 6.96
N GLY A 152 -21.57 8.95 6.07
CA GLY A 152 -22.39 8.87 4.88
C GLY A 152 -21.86 9.65 3.68
N VAL A 153 -20.71 10.33 3.81
CA VAL A 153 -20.08 11.09 2.72
C VAL A 153 -19.40 10.11 1.76
N THR A 154 -19.66 10.27 0.46
CA THR A 154 -19.00 9.51 -0.60
C THR A 154 -17.73 10.23 -1.06
N HIS A 155 -16.74 9.44 -1.50
CA HIS A 155 -15.49 9.95 -2.03
C HIS A 155 -15.13 9.23 -3.32
N ASP A 156 -14.54 10.00 -4.23
CA ASP A 156 -13.98 9.47 -5.46
C ASP A 156 -12.64 8.78 -5.18
N LEU A 157 -12.34 7.69 -5.88
CA LEU A 157 -11.03 7.07 -5.87
C LEU A 157 -10.26 7.38 -7.14
N ALA A 158 -9.04 7.87 -6.99
CA ALA A 158 -8.05 7.87 -8.05
C ALA A 158 -7.36 6.50 -8.10
N ILE A 159 -7.25 5.94 -9.28
CA ILE A 159 -6.43 4.75 -9.55
C ILE A 159 -5.17 5.21 -10.27
N LEU A 160 -4.03 4.97 -9.64
CA LEU A 160 -2.73 5.23 -10.21
C LEU A 160 -2.12 3.90 -10.66
N ALA A 161 -1.33 3.93 -11.72
CA ALA A 161 -0.63 2.77 -12.22
C ALA A 161 0.84 3.07 -12.54
N HIS A 162 1.67 2.06 -12.40
CA HIS A 162 3.09 2.06 -12.70
C HIS A 162 3.43 0.84 -13.55
N ASP A 163 4.07 1.07 -14.70
CA ASP A 163 4.57 0.03 -15.58
C ASP A 163 6.01 -0.32 -15.17
N VAL A 164 6.18 -1.47 -14.54
CA VAL A 164 7.46 -1.94 -14.01
C VAL A 164 8.46 -2.22 -15.13
N GLU A 165 8.01 -2.78 -16.25
CA GLU A 165 8.87 -3.15 -17.37
C GLU A 165 9.45 -1.92 -18.08
N ARG A 166 8.61 -0.91 -18.34
CA ARG A 166 9.06 0.34 -18.97
C ARG A 166 10.09 1.08 -18.11
N THR A 167 9.94 1.05 -16.80
CA THR A 167 10.87 1.69 -15.89
C THR A 167 12.21 0.96 -15.85
N THR A 168 12.18 -0.36 -15.80
CA THR A 168 13.40 -1.20 -15.84
C THR A 168 14.16 -1.03 -17.16
N GLN A 169 13.46 -0.97 -18.30
CA GLN A 169 14.08 -0.73 -19.61
C GLN A 169 14.69 0.67 -19.71
N ARG A 170 14.03 1.71 -19.17
CA ARG A 170 14.58 3.07 -19.15
C ARG A 170 15.82 3.17 -18.28
N ASN A 171 15.84 2.55 -17.11
CA ASN A 171 17.00 2.55 -16.23
C ASN A 171 18.19 1.84 -16.87
N ARG A 172 17.98 0.69 -17.52
CA ARG A 172 19.04 0.00 -18.27
C ARG A 172 19.56 0.83 -19.45
N ALA A 173 18.68 1.51 -20.19
CA ALA A 173 19.08 2.39 -21.30
C ALA A 173 19.82 3.65 -20.83
N SER A 174 19.61 4.10 -19.59
CA SER A 174 20.25 5.27 -18.98
C SER A 174 21.53 4.94 -18.19
N GLY A 175 21.94 3.66 -18.14
CA GLY A 175 23.17 3.24 -17.47
C GLY A 175 23.13 3.42 -15.92
N VAL A 176 21.96 3.49 -15.33
CA VAL A 176 21.75 3.51 -13.88
C VAL A 176 21.41 2.08 -13.45
N GLU A 177 22.44 1.32 -13.02
CA GLU A 177 22.29 0.07 -12.28
C GLU A 177 22.13 0.34 -10.79
#